data_17087133cf29549b18b3f86b37e1de0a
#
_entry.id   17087133cf29549b18b3f86b37e1de0a
#
_cell.length_a   1.000
_cell.length_b   1.000
_cell.length_c   1.000
_cell.angle_alpha   90.00
_cell.angle_beta   90.00
_cell.angle_gamma   90.00
#
_symmetry.space_group_name_H-M   'P 1'
#
loop_
_entity.id
_entity.type
_entity.pdbx_description
1 polymer ?
#
loop_
_entity_poly.entity_id
_entity_poly.type
_entity_poly.pdbx_seq_one_letter_code
_entity_poly.pdbx_strand_id
1 'polypeptide(L)'
;MPQISDREFERLPLRVHRFLAGVPLHDVWAVDLPSPRAGITLDEFLRAANEGLFTPTPVVQRLLDLRLLIGRLFGWDSPRPSTQAAPTFADRLSDADRARSLTPAGVREGPNGLFRVVYRFENEKLVELINRTVHAAALSALVETANSYRFYFAVYVRSVGRLTPFYMAAIDPFRKLIIYPSLLRSVRSNWDRTIVALGT
;
A
#
# COMPACT_ATOMS: atom_id res chain seq x y z
N MET A 1 -17.68 1.49 1.08
CA MET A 1 -16.52 0.59 1.16
C MET A 1 -16.05 0.61 2.59
N PRO A 2 -16.16 -0.46 3.33
CA PRO A 2 -15.93 -0.44 4.76
C PRO A 2 -14.44 -0.53 5.10
N GLN A 3 -14.05 0.23 6.11
CA GLN A 3 -12.91 -0.07 6.93
C GLN A 3 -13.24 -1.39 7.65
N ILE A 4 -12.33 -2.35 7.62
CA ILE A 4 -12.51 -3.64 8.32
C ILE A 4 -11.81 -3.59 9.68
N SER A 5 -12.20 -4.52 10.57
CA SER A 5 -11.56 -4.59 11.88
C SER A 5 -10.16 -5.20 11.78
N ASP A 6 -9.24 -4.72 12.63
CA ASP A 6 -7.88 -5.26 12.72
C ASP A 6 -7.89 -6.77 12.97
N ARG A 7 -8.81 -7.25 13.83
CA ARG A 7 -8.97 -8.68 14.16
C ARG A 7 -9.38 -9.54 12.96
N GLU A 8 -10.21 -9.01 12.05
CA GLU A 8 -10.58 -9.70 10.81
C GLU A 8 -9.37 -9.81 9.90
N PHE A 9 -8.63 -8.72 9.74
CA PHE A 9 -7.46 -8.67 8.90
C PHE A 9 -6.31 -9.56 9.41
N GLU A 10 -6.04 -9.57 10.71
CA GLU A 10 -4.99 -10.38 11.34
C GLU A 10 -5.20 -11.90 11.20
N ARG A 11 -6.45 -12.35 10.97
CA ARG A 11 -6.75 -13.78 10.72
C ARG A 11 -6.45 -14.24 9.31
N LEU A 12 -6.19 -13.31 8.39
CA LEU A 12 -5.86 -13.66 7.01
C LEU A 12 -4.48 -14.31 6.94
N PRO A 13 -4.28 -15.32 6.10
CA PRO A 13 -2.99 -16.01 5.95
C PRO A 13 -1.99 -15.17 5.14
N LEU A 14 -1.80 -13.91 5.54
CA LEU A 14 -0.93 -12.97 4.85
C LEU A 14 0.46 -12.95 5.47
N ARG A 15 1.47 -12.88 4.63
CA ARG A 15 2.89 -12.83 5.04
C ARG A 15 3.23 -11.55 5.78
N VAL A 16 2.53 -10.45 5.48
CA VAL A 16 2.73 -9.15 6.11
C VAL A 16 2.70 -9.22 7.64
N HIS A 17 1.86 -10.07 8.22
CA HIS A 17 1.74 -10.21 9.67
C HIS A 17 3.06 -10.63 10.32
N ARG A 18 3.83 -11.50 9.66
CA ARG A 18 5.16 -11.90 10.09
C ARG A 18 6.20 -10.79 9.87
N PHE A 19 6.19 -10.16 8.69
CA PHE A 19 7.19 -9.14 8.33
C PHE A 19 7.05 -7.87 9.14
N LEU A 20 5.82 -7.45 9.42
CA LEU A 20 5.54 -6.25 10.18
C LEU A 20 5.15 -6.54 11.63
N ALA A 21 5.50 -7.72 12.16
CA ALA A 21 5.30 -8.02 13.58
C ALA A 21 5.87 -6.89 14.45
N GLY A 22 5.05 -6.36 15.38
CA GLY A 22 5.38 -5.25 16.26
C GLY A 22 5.35 -3.86 15.59
N VAL A 23 4.93 -3.74 14.34
CA VAL A 23 4.65 -2.46 13.69
C VAL A 23 3.14 -2.18 13.80
N PRO A 24 2.72 -1.04 14.39
CA PRO A 24 1.31 -0.75 14.54
C PRO A 24 0.56 -0.70 13.20
N LEU A 25 -0.52 -1.46 13.08
CA LEU A 25 -1.50 -1.32 12.02
C LEU A 25 -2.26 -0.01 12.26
N HIS A 26 -2.28 0.88 11.29
CA HIS A 26 -2.93 2.18 11.42
C HIS A 26 -4.38 2.14 10.93
N ASP A 27 -4.59 1.53 9.78
CA ASP A 27 -5.92 1.25 9.23
C ASP A 27 -5.85 0.17 8.14
N VAL A 28 -7.00 -0.47 7.90
CA VAL A 28 -7.17 -1.46 6.84
C VAL A 28 -8.54 -1.31 6.17
N TRP A 29 -8.52 -1.42 4.86
CA TRP A 29 -9.67 -1.23 3.98
C TRP A 29 -9.80 -2.42 3.06
N ALA A 30 -11.05 -2.78 2.70
CA ALA A 30 -11.29 -3.86 1.76
C ALA A 30 -12.35 -3.50 0.72
N VAL A 31 -12.24 -4.14 -0.44
CA VAL A 31 -13.25 -4.09 -1.50
C VAL A 31 -13.45 -5.49 -2.09
N ASP A 32 -14.70 -5.88 -2.24
CA ASP A 32 -15.06 -7.13 -2.88
C ASP A 32 -14.99 -6.97 -4.41
N LEU A 33 -14.36 -7.94 -5.05
CA LEU A 33 -14.06 -7.98 -6.47
C LEU A 33 -14.67 -9.25 -7.06
N PRO A 34 -15.88 -9.20 -7.63
CA PRO A 34 -16.52 -10.39 -8.21
C PRO A 34 -15.73 -10.87 -9.43
N SER A 35 -15.62 -12.19 -9.56
CA SER A 35 -15.03 -12.82 -10.74
C SER A 35 -15.61 -14.21 -10.94
N PRO A 36 -15.95 -14.58 -12.18
CA PRO A 36 -16.28 -15.97 -12.51
C PRO A 36 -15.04 -16.87 -12.65
N ARG A 37 -13.84 -16.27 -12.74
CA ARG A 37 -12.56 -16.98 -12.92
C ARG A 37 -11.88 -17.13 -11.57
N ALA A 38 -11.45 -18.36 -11.26
CA ALA A 38 -10.58 -18.69 -10.12
C ALA A 38 -9.09 -18.52 -10.46
N GLY A 39 -8.25 -18.45 -9.44
CA GLY A 39 -6.79 -18.47 -9.57
C GLY A 39 -6.17 -17.16 -10.09
N ILE A 40 -6.90 -16.03 -10.05
CA ILE A 40 -6.33 -14.72 -10.40
C ILE A 40 -5.42 -14.25 -9.26
N THR A 41 -4.19 -13.90 -9.58
CA THR A 41 -3.24 -13.36 -8.62
C THR A 41 -3.23 -11.83 -8.60
N LEU A 42 -2.77 -11.24 -7.50
CA LEU A 42 -2.54 -9.79 -7.42
C LEU A 42 -1.53 -9.35 -8.49
N ASP A 43 -0.52 -10.18 -8.75
CA ASP A 43 0.53 -9.89 -9.73
C ASP A 43 -0.03 -9.81 -11.16
N GLU A 44 -0.90 -10.75 -11.55
CA GLU A 44 -1.61 -10.69 -12.84
C GLU A 44 -2.49 -9.44 -12.94
N PHE A 45 -3.24 -9.15 -11.89
CA PHE A 45 -4.09 -7.96 -11.84
C PHE A 45 -3.28 -6.66 -11.96
N LEU A 46 -2.15 -6.56 -11.25
CA LEU A 46 -1.27 -5.39 -11.33
C LEU A 46 -0.69 -5.18 -12.72
N ARG A 47 -0.25 -6.26 -13.39
CA ARG A 47 0.26 -6.19 -14.77
C ARG A 47 -0.82 -5.79 -15.77
N ALA A 48 -2.02 -6.37 -15.66
CA ALA A 48 -3.15 -6.03 -16.53
C ALA A 48 -3.62 -4.59 -16.33
N ALA A 49 -3.50 -4.04 -15.11
CA ALA A 49 -3.77 -2.65 -14.79
C ALA A 49 -2.58 -1.71 -15.12
N ASN A 50 -1.58 -2.14 -15.90
CA ASN A 50 -0.33 -1.42 -16.17
C ASN A 50 0.34 -0.93 -14.88
N GLU A 51 0.33 -1.77 -13.85
CA GLU A 51 0.87 -1.51 -12.51
C GLU A 51 0.23 -0.32 -11.77
N GLY A 52 -0.80 0.30 -12.37
CA GLY A 52 -1.54 1.44 -11.81
C GLY A 52 -2.78 1.01 -11.03
N LEU A 53 -2.63 0.59 -9.77
CA LEU A 53 -3.82 0.39 -8.89
C LEU A 53 -4.59 1.68 -8.64
N PHE A 54 -3.92 2.80 -8.77
CA PHE A 54 -4.45 4.10 -8.40
C PHE A 54 -4.23 5.13 -9.51
N THR A 55 -5.31 5.53 -10.13
CA THR A 55 -5.33 6.71 -10.99
C THR A 55 -5.92 7.85 -10.17
N PRO A 56 -5.10 8.82 -9.71
CA PRO A 56 -5.60 9.90 -8.89
C PRO A 56 -6.60 10.75 -9.68
N THR A 57 -7.75 11.03 -9.07
CA THR A 57 -8.66 12.03 -9.60
C THR A 57 -8.01 13.43 -9.54
N PRO A 58 -8.45 14.41 -10.34
CA PRO A 58 -7.88 15.77 -10.28
C PRO A 58 -7.87 16.38 -8.88
N VAL A 59 -8.87 16.07 -8.06
CA VAL A 59 -8.95 16.51 -6.65
C VAL A 59 -7.85 15.85 -5.83
N VAL A 60 -7.68 14.53 -5.97
CA VAL A 60 -6.63 13.81 -5.26
C VAL A 60 -5.25 14.28 -5.71
N GLN A 61 -5.05 14.54 -7.00
CA GLN A 61 -3.80 15.06 -7.51
C GLN A 61 -3.46 16.42 -6.87
N ARG A 62 -4.41 17.35 -6.83
CA ARG A 62 -4.21 18.66 -6.16
C ARG A 62 -3.89 18.54 -4.68
N LEU A 63 -4.53 17.60 -3.98
CA LEU A 63 -4.23 17.34 -2.56
C LEU A 63 -2.82 16.76 -2.36
N LEU A 64 -2.39 15.88 -3.25
CA LEU A 64 -1.03 15.36 -3.26
C LEU A 64 -0.01 16.46 -3.56
N ASP A 65 -0.29 17.33 -4.53
CA ASP A 65 0.56 18.45 -4.88
C ASP A 65 0.68 19.47 -3.72
N LEU A 66 -0.46 19.77 -3.07
CA LEU A 66 -0.48 20.62 -1.87
C LEU A 66 0.32 19.98 -0.71
N ARG A 67 0.14 18.69 -0.49
CA ARG A 67 0.91 17.94 0.53
C ARG A 67 2.41 17.99 0.23
N LEU A 68 2.80 17.81 -1.02
CA LEU A 68 4.21 17.91 -1.45
C LEU A 68 4.76 19.32 -1.28
N LEU A 69 3.97 20.35 -1.59
CA LEU A 69 4.35 21.75 -1.37
C LEU A 69 4.59 22.03 0.12
N ILE A 70 3.64 21.64 0.97
CA ILE A 70 3.76 21.77 2.43
C ILE A 70 4.98 20.97 2.93
N GLY A 71 5.15 19.73 2.45
CA GLY A 71 6.29 18.89 2.80
C GLY A 71 7.64 19.51 2.46
N ARG A 72 7.74 20.19 1.33
CA ARG A 72 8.94 20.96 0.93
C ARG A 72 9.17 22.17 1.84
N LEU A 73 8.13 22.96 2.10
CA LEU A 73 8.21 24.15 2.96
C LEU A 73 8.69 23.83 4.38
N PHE A 74 8.22 22.73 4.94
CA PHE A 74 8.57 22.30 6.31
C PHE A 74 9.71 21.27 6.34
N GLY A 75 10.29 20.91 5.20
CA GLY A 75 11.36 19.92 5.11
C GLY A 75 10.94 18.51 5.54
N TRP A 76 9.64 18.19 5.50
CA TRP A 76 9.09 16.90 5.93
C TRP A 76 9.48 15.76 4.99
N ASP A 77 9.61 16.05 3.71
CA ASP A 77 9.96 15.09 2.65
C ASP A 77 11.47 14.92 2.46
N SER A 78 12.28 15.62 3.24
CA SER A 78 13.72 15.46 3.18
C SER A 78 14.14 14.06 3.62
N PRO A 79 15.12 13.45 2.93
CA PRO A 79 15.70 12.18 3.37
C PRO A 79 16.23 12.31 4.80
N ARG A 80 16.11 11.24 5.59
CA ARG A 80 16.80 11.19 6.88
C ARG A 80 18.31 11.21 6.65
N PRO A 81 19.07 11.90 7.51
CA PRO A 81 20.51 11.76 7.52
C PRO A 81 20.89 10.27 7.69
N SER A 82 21.86 9.81 6.92
CA SER A 82 22.30 8.41 6.91
C SER A 82 22.73 7.88 8.29
N THR A 83 23.20 8.78 9.17
CA THR A 83 23.59 8.46 10.57
C THR A 83 22.41 8.14 11.50
N GLN A 84 21.15 8.40 11.08
CA GLN A 84 19.93 8.13 11.84
C GLN A 84 18.94 7.23 11.08
N ALA A 85 19.38 6.56 10.03
CA ALA A 85 18.53 5.68 9.25
C ALA A 85 18.12 4.47 10.09
N ALA A 86 16.87 4.46 10.53
CA ALA A 86 16.29 3.25 11.10
C ALA A 86 16.29 2.14 10.02
N PRO A 87 16.46 0.86 10.44
CA PRO A 87 16.38 -0.26 9.51
C PRO A 87 15.12 -0.19 8.65
N THR A 88 15.26 -0.44 7.37
CA THR A 88 14.13 -0.51 6.44
C THR A 88 13.29 -1.76 6.73
N PHE A 89 12.04 -1.79 6.26
CA PHE A 89 11.28 -3.03 6.37
C PHE A 89 11.85 -4.12 5.46
N ALA A 90 12.54 -3.75 4.38
CA ALA A 90 13.24 -4.69 3.51
C ALA A 90 14.37 -5.45 4.23
N ASP A 91 14.96 -4.88 5.28
CA ASP A 91 16.01 -5.55 6.07
C ASP A 91 15.47 -6.74 6.90
N ARG A 92 14.16 -6.83 7.07
CA ARG A 92 13.47 -7.95 7.74
C ARG A 92 13.26 -9.17 6.83
N LEU A 93 13.47 -9.02 5.53
CA LEU A 93 13.34 -10.13 4.58
C LEU A 93 14.48 -11.13 4.75
N SER A 94 14.12 -12.40 4.85
CA SER A 94 15.10 -13.48 4.71
C SER A 94 15.60 -13.57 3.25
N ASP A 95 16.75 -14.21 3.05
CA ASP A 95 17.27 -14.44 1.70
C ASP A 95 16.30 -15.25 0.84
N ALA A 96 15.60 -16.22 1.44
CA ALA A 96 14.57 -17.01 0.77
C ALA A 96 13.36 -16.14 0.35
N ASP A 97 12.95 -15.17 1.16
CA ASP A 97 11.85 -14.24 0.81
C ASP A 97 12.30 -13.25 -0.26
N ARG A 98 13.56 -12.79 -0.22
CA ARG A 98 14.15 -11.95 -1.26
C ARG A 98 14.18 -12.67 -2.61
N ALA A 99 14.62 -13.94 -2.62
CA ALA A 99 14.67 -14.76 -3.82
C ALA A 99 13.28 -15.08 -4.42
N ARG A 100 12.25 -15.13 -3.58
CA ARG A 100 10.86 -15.36 -4.01
C ARG A 100 10.13 -14.10 -4.47
N SER A 101 10.66 -12.93 -4.17
CA SER A 101 10.01 -11.67 -4.56
C SER A 101 10.11 -11.46 -6.06
N LEU A 102 8.97 -11.20 -6.69
CA LEU A 102 8.86 -10.92 -8.14
C LEU A 102 9.47 -9.56 -8.53
N THR A 103 9.76 -8.72 -7.53
CA THR A 103 10.44 -7.44 -7.73
C THR A 103 11.54 -7.31 -6.67
N PRO A 104 12.74 -6.89 -7.03
CA PRO A 104 13.80 -6.66 -6.07
C PRO A 104 13.41 -5.63 -5.00
N ALA A 105 13.83 -5.87 -3.75
CA ALA A 105 13.64 -4.91 -2.69
C ALA A 105 14.40 -3.60 -2.99
N GLY A 106 13.80 -2.45 -2.62
CA GLY A 106 14.38 -1.13 -2.82
C GLY A 106 14.05 -0.46 -4.15
N VAL A 107 13.45 -1.17 -5.12
CA VAL A 107 12.94 -0.56 -6.36
C VAL A 107 11.96 0.56 -5.99
N ARG A 108 12.10 1.70 -6.65
CA ARG A 108 11.26 2.86 -6.40
C ARG A 108 10.07 2.90 -7.33
N GLU A 109 8.90 3.19 -6.77
CA GLU A 109 7.62 3.23 -7.47
C GLU A 109 6.79 4.46 -7.07
N GLY A 110 5.69 4.66 -7.82
CA GLY A 110 4.74 5.74 -7.58
C GLY A 110 5.27 7.11 -7.99
N PRO A 111 4.51 8.18 -7.70
CA PRO A 111 4.88 9.54 -8.08
C PRO A 111 6.26 9.91 -7.53
N ASN A 112 7.15 10.34 -8.41
CA ASN A 112 8.54 10.75 -8.08
C ASN A 112 9.35 9.65 -7.35
N GLY A 113 9.00 8.37 -7.50
CA GLY A 113 9.68 7.27 -6.79
C GLY A 113 9.54 7.36 -5.27
N LEU A 114 8.40 7.82 -4.80
CA LEU A 114 8.13 8.06 -3.39
C LEU A 114 8.14 6.79 -2.55
N PHE A 115 7.66 5.71 -3.11
CA PHE A 115 7.58 4.41 -2.45
C PHE A 115 8.75 3.51 -2.84
N ARG A 116 9.19 2.68 -1.91
CA ARG A 116 10.21 1.65 -2.13
C ARG A 116 9.56 0.29 -1.94
N VAL A 117 9.72 -0.59 -2.92
CA VAL A 117 9.24 -1.97 -2.81
C VAL A 117 9.98 -2.67 -1.68
N VAL A 118 9.23 -3.26 -0.76
CA VAL A 118 9.77 -4.18 0.25
C VAL A 118 9.78 -5.58 -0.35
N TYR A 119 8.62 -6.05 -0.83
CA TYR A 119 8.46 -7.29 -1.58
C TYR A 119 7.25 -7.23 -2.52
N ARG A 120 7.24 -8.08 -3.53
CA ARG A 120 6.10 -8.39 -4.38
C ARG A 120 6.01 -9.89 -4.52
N PHE A 121 4.97 -10.50 -3.97
CA PHE A 121 4.60 -11.89 -4.18
C PHE A 121 3.38 -11.97 -5.08
N GLU A 122 2.96 -13.18 -5.41
CA GLU A 122 1.80 -13.40 -6.28
C GLU A 122 0.54 -12.68 -5.78
N ASN A 123 0.25 -12.75 -4.47
CA ASN A 123 -0.98 -12.21 -3.87
C ASN A 123 -0.75 -11.07 -2.87
N GLU A 124 0.49 -10.64 -2.66
CA GLU A 124 0.83 -9.57 -1.73
C GLU A 124 1.92 -8.66 -2.31
N LYS A 125 1.73 -7.37 -2.18
CA LYS A 125 2.75 -6.36 -2.47
C LYS A 125 2.86 -5.41 -1.28
N LEU A 126 4.06 -5.27 -0.74
CA LEU A 126 4.37 -4.34 0.33
C LEU A 126 5.34 -3.28 -0.18
N VAL A 127 4.99 -2.03 0.05
CA VAL A 127 5.86 -0.88 -0.22
C VAL A 127 6.08 -0.07 1.05
N GLU A 128 7.21 0.61 1.16
CA GLU A 128 7.52 1.48 2.30
C GLU A 128 7.77 2.92 1.85
N LEU A 129 7.46 3.83 2.73
CA LEU A 129 7.75 5.26 2.64
C LEU A 129 8.51 5.68 3.88
N ILE A 130 9.73 6.20 3.70
CA ILE A 130 10.57 6.69 4.78
C ILE A 130 10.90 8.16 4.53
N ASN A 131 10.51 9.00 5.48
CA ASN A 131 10.90 10.41 5.52
C ASN A 131 11.12 10.86 6.97
N ARG A 132 11.33 12.17 7.20
CA ARG A 132 11.60 12.72 8.53
C ARG A 132 10.40 12.64 9.49
N THR A 133 9.19 12.53 8.97
CA THR A 133 7.94 12.57 9.75
C THR A 133 7.32 11.21 9.98
N VAL A 134 7.55 10.26 9.06
CA VAL A 134 6.90 8.94 9.11
C VAL A 134 7.77 7.85 8.49
N HIS A 135 7.68 6.66 9.05
CA HIS A 135 8.08 5.42 8.41
C HIS A 135 6.83 4.56 8.28
N ALA A 136 6.24 4.55 7.10
CA ALA A 136 5.01 3.83 6.81
C ALA A 136 5.25 2.69 5.85
N ALA A 137 4.43 1.65 5.95
CA ALA A 137 4.31 0.63 4.94
C ALA A 137 2.87 0.54 4.45
N ALA A 138 2.68 0.32 3.16
CA ALA A 138 1.38 0.09 2.55
C ALA A 138 1.36 -1.29 1.90
N LEU A 139 0.40 -2.11 2.33
CA LEU A 139 0.13 -3.43 1.77
C LEU A 139 -1.00 -3.34 0.76
N SER A 140 -0.82 -4.00 -0.36
CA SER A 140 -1.87 -4.43 -1.27
C SER A 140 -1.91 -5.95 -1.26
N ALA A 141 -3.06 -6.56 -1.01
CA ALA A 141 -3.22 -8.01 -1.02
C ALA A 141 -4.53 -8.40 -1.71
N LEU A 142 -4.51 -9.52 -2.43
CA LEU A 142 -5.67 -10.12 -3.06
C LEU A 142 -5.91 -11.49 -2.45
N VAL A 143 -7.09 -11.70 -1.89
CA VAL A 143 -7.48 -12.97 -1.27
C VAL A 143 -8.66 -13.53 -2.02
N GLU A 144 -8.53 -14.76 -2.49
CA GLU A 144 -9.62 -15.51 -3.11
C GLU A 144 -10.62 -15.96 -2.05
N THR A 145 -11.90 -15.83 -2.37
CA THR A 145 -13.03 -16.31 -1.56
C THR A 145 -13.81 -17.34 -2.37
N ALA A 146 -14.86 -17.92 -1.84
CA ALA A 146 -15.59 -19.03 -2.49
C ALA A 146 -16.02 -18.73 -3.94
N ASN A 147 -16.45 -17.49 -4.25
CA ASN A 147 -16.95 -17.11 -5.57
C ASN A 147 -16.52 -15.69 -5.99
N SER A 148 -15.49 -15.15 -5.39
CA SER A 148 -15.03 -13.79 -5.64
C SER A 148 -13.62 -13.58 -5.12
N TYR A 149 -13.14 -12.36 -5.21
CA TYR A 149 -11.90 -11.93 -4.58
C TYR A 149 -12.17 -10.78 -3.63
N ARG A 150 -11.32 -10.63 -2.63
CA ARG A 150 -11.32 -9.46 -1.77
C ARG A 150 -9.93 -8.83 -1.80
N PHE A 151 -9.90 -7.58 -2.24
CA PHE A 151 -8.68 -6.78 -2.21
C PHE A 151 -8.59 -6.06 -0.88
N TYR A 152 -7.42 -6.14 -0.25
CA TYR A 152 -7.08 -5.48 1.00
C TYR A 152 -6.02 -4.42 0.77
N PHE A 153 -6.24 -3.27 1.38
CA PHE A 153 -5.26 -2.20 1.47
C PHE A 153 -5.05 -1.85 2.94
N ALA A 154 -3.85 -2.11 3.45
CA ALA A 154 -3.51 -1.89 4.85
C ALA A 154 -2.31 -0.94 4.99
N VAL A 155 -2.37 -0.06 5.97
CA VAL A 155 -1.31 0.90 6.26
C VAL A 155 -0.78 0.68 7.67
N TYR A 156 0.53 0.48 7.75
CA TYR A 156 1.27 0.36 8.99
C TYR A 156 2.11 1.61 9.19
N VAL A 157 2.21 2.10 10.42
CA VAL A 157 2.96 3.31 10.73
C VAL A 157 3.85 3.09 11.92
N ARG A 158 5.17 3.26 11.70
CA ARG A 158 6.16 3.35 12.77
C ARG A 158 6.38 4.83 13.10
N SER A 159 6.18 5.19 14.34
CA SER A 159 6.52 6.54 14.80
C SER A 159 8.02 6.77 14.69
N VAL A 160 8.40 7.90 14.12
CA VAL A 160 9.81 8.30 13.96
C VAL A 160 10.21 9.45 14.86
N GLY A 161 9.25 10.05 15.54
CA GLY A 161 9.46 11.15 16.47
C GLY A 161 8.13 11.72 16.96
N ARG A 162 8.24 12.76 17.80
CA ARG A 162 7.07 13.40 18.40
C ARG A 162 6.11 14.06 17.38
N LEU A 163 6.59 14.35 16.17
CA LEU A 163 5.77 14.95 15.11
C LEU A 163 4.89 13.94 14.39
N THR A 164 5.23 12.64 14.41
CA THR A 164 4.47 11.60 13.69
C THR A 164 2.97 11.57 14.07
N PRO A 165 2.56 11.57 15.34
CA PRO A 165 1.14 11.55 15.70
C PRO A 165 0.38 12.78 15.18
N PHE A 166 0.97 13.97 15.30
CA PHE A 166 0.35 15.21 14.79
C PHE A 166 0.23 15.20 13.27
N TYR A 167 1.27 14.77 12.58
CA TYR A 167 1.25 14.61 11.13
C TYR A 167 0.17 13.62 10.69
N MET A 168 0.09 12.46 11.33
CA MET A 168 -0.92 11.45 11.03
C MET A 168 -2.33 11.98 11.29
N ALA A 169 -2.57 12.63 12.42
CA ALA A 169 -3.87 13.21 12.73
C ALA A 169 -4.30 14.28 11.72
N ALA A 170 -3.35 15.09 11.22
CA ALA A 170 -3.63 16.12 10.24
C ALA A 170 -4.00 15.55 8.86
N ILE A 171 -3.38 14.44 8.44
CA ILE A 171 -3.62 13.86 7.11
C ILE A 171 -4.72 12.79 7.09
N ASP A 172 -5.08 12.22 8.24
CA ASP A 172 -6.07 11.14 8.35
C ASP A 172 -7.44 11.47 7.74
N PRO A 173 -8.05 12.65 7.96
CA PRO A 173 -9.32 12.98 7.34
C PRO A 173 -9.25 12.91 5.81
N PHE A 174 -8.16 13.43 5.20
CA PHE A 174 -7.97 13.40 3.74
C PHE A 174 -7.75 11.98 3.23
N ARG A 175 -6.99 11.18 3.95
CA ARG A 175 -6.75 9.77 3.61
C ARG A 175 -8.05 8.99 3.62
N LYS A 176 -8.80 9.06 4.72
CA LYS A 176 -10.01 8.26 4.96
C LYS A 176 -11.19 8.71 4.10
N LEU A 177 -11.37 10.00 3.89
CA LEU A 177 -12.54 10.53 3.18
C LEU A 177 -12.34 10.65 1.66
N ILE A 178 -11.09 10.82 1.20
CA ILE A 178 -10.82 11.15 -0.21
C ILE A 178 -9.90 10.10 -0.85
N ILE A 179 -8.70 9.87 -0.28
CA ILE A 179 -7.68 9.06 -0.93
C ILE A 179 -8.09 7.60 -0.98
N TYR A 180 -8.44 6.99 0.14
CA TYR A 180 -8.79 5.57 0.19
C TYR A 180 -10.07 5.21 -0.58
N PRO A 181 -11.17 5.96 -0.46
CA PRO A 181 -12.34 5.71 -1.30
C PRO A 181 -12.05 5.86 -2.80
N SER A 182 -11.16 6.80 -3.18
CA SER A 182 -10.74 6.97 -4.57
C SER A 182 -9.87 5.81 -5.04
N LEU A 183 -8.90 5.37 -4.23
CA LEU A 183 -8.07 4.21 -4.48
C LEU A 183 -8.92 2.95 -4.72
N LEU A 184 -9.82 2.63 -3.78
CA LEU A 184 -10.63 1.43 -3.85
C LEU A 184 -11.63 1.44 -5.03
N ARG A 185 -12.14 2.62 -5.40
CA ARG A 185 -12.94 2.78 -6.63
C ARG A 185 -12.11 2.52 -7.88
N SER A 186 -10.87 3.01 -7.93
CA SER A 186 -9.94 2.74 -9.04
C SER A 186 -9.61 1.26 -9.14
N VAL A 187 -9.34 0.60 -7.99
CA VAL A 187 -9.12 -0.85 -7.92
C VAL A 187 -10.32 -1.59 -8.51
N ARG A 188 -11.54 -1.25 -8.10
CA ARG A 188 -12.76 -1.88 -8.61
C ARG A 188 -12.92 -1.67 -10.11
N SER A 189 -12.78 -0.45 -10.59
CA SER A 189 -12.90 -0.12 -12.02
C SER A 189 -11.83 -0.80 -12.87
N ASN A 190 -10.59 -0.91 -12.37
CA ASN A 190 -9.51 -1.62 -13.04
C ASN A 190 -9.80 -3.14 -13.06
N TRP A 191 -10.32 -3.68 -11.98
CA TRP A 191 -10.71 -5.09 -11.89
C TRP A 191 -11.76 -5.44 -12.93
N ASP A 192 -12.85 -4.67 -13.01
CA ASP A 192 -13.93 -4.92 -13.96
C ASP A 192 -13.41 -4.91 -15.41
N ARG A 193 -12.48 -4.01 -15.75
CA ARG A 193 -11.83 -3.98 -17.07
C ARG A 193 -10.92 -5.19 -17.31
N THR A 194 -10.16 -5.58 -16.30
CA THR A 194 -9.25 -6.73 -16.37
C THR A 194 -10.02 -8.03 -16.58
N ILE A 195 -11.11 -8.25 -15.85
CA ILE A 195 -11.93 -9.46 -15.99
C ILE A 195 -12.54 -9.56 -17.40
N VAL A 196 -13.00 -8.46 -17.96
CA VAL A 196 -13.51 -8.42 -19.34
C VAL A 196 -12.41 -8.81 -20.33
N ALA A 197 -11.19 -8.28 -20.16
CA ALA A 197 -10.05 -8.59 -21.04
C ALA A 197 -9.54 -10.02 -20.90
N LEU A 198 -9.67 -10.65 -19.74
CA LEU A 198 -9.26 -12.03 -19.50
C LEU A 198 -10.34 -13.06 -19.85
N GLY A 199 -11.58 -12.62 -20.07
CA GLY A 199 -12.72 -13.46 -20.43
C GLY A 199 -13.00 -13.58 -21.93
N THR A 200 -12.24 -12.84 -22.73
CA THR A 200 -12.19 -12.95 -24.21
C THR A 200 -10.96 -13.72 -24.64
#